data_bd172809766f31be688a0aed336f6282
#
_entry.id   bd172809766f31be688a0aed336f6282
#
_cell.length_a   1.000
_cell.length_b   1.000
_cell.length_c   1.000
_cell.angle_alpha   90.00
_cell.angle_beta   90.00
_cell.angle_gamma   90.00
#
_symmetry.space_group_name_H-M   'P 1'
#
loop_
_entity.id
_entity.type
_entity.pdbx_description
1 polymer ?
#
loop_
_entity_poly.entity_id
_entity_poly.type
_entity_poly.pdbx_seq_one_letter_code
_entity_poly.pdbx_strand_id
1 'polypeptide(L)'
;LVTGQFDATYHHAVWPSTGNYCRGGAFNSKLLACESVAILPQDMSRERFDWLKSIAGQIIATPGCESNVKEIFDKTWELKKDPTMMIFNQFAEMGNPLWHYNVTGYALADLFEAIKKPGQNFAGACFTSGSAGTMSAGDLLKERYPHLKLAVGEALQCPTILDNGFGGHRIEGIGDKHIPWIHNVKNTDMAIA
;
A
#
# COMPACT_ATOMS: atom_id res chain seq x y z
N LEU A 1 -19.02 -3.74 -4.37
CA LEU A 1 -19.90 -4.52 -5.24
C LEU A 1 -20.65 -5.59 -4.45
N VAL A 2 -19.97 -6.64 -3.96
CA VAL A 2 -20.61 -7.78 -3.29
C VAL A 2 -21.45 -7.39 -2.07
N THR A 3 -20.99 -6.41 -1.29
CA THR A 3 -21.67 -5.90 -0.09
C THR A 3 -22.74 -4.85 -0.38
N GLY A 4 -22.89 -4.44 -1.65
CA GLY A 4 -23.79 -3.35 -2.05
C GLY A 4 -23.33 -1.94 -1.71
N GLN A 5 -22.17 -1.79 -1.06
CA GLN A 5 -21.64 -0.47 -0.67
C GLN A 5 -21.06 0.32 -1.86
N PHE A 6 -20.65 -0.36 -2.92
CA PHE A 6 -20.10 0.24 -4.12
C PHE A 6 -20.90 -0.20 -5.35
N ASP A 7 -21.43 0.78 -6.09
CA ASP A 7 -22.11 0.61 -7.36
C ASP A 7 -21.26 1.22 -8.47
N ALA A 8 -20.73 0.37 -9.36
CA ALA A 8 -19.86 0.78 -10.44
C ALA A 8 -20.54 1.67 -11.50
N THR A 9 -21.86 1.70 -11.55
CA THR A 9 -22.63 2.54 -12.48
C THR A 9 -22.92 3.94 -11.94
N TYR A 10 -22.74 4.13 -10.63
CA TYR A 10 -23.02 5.39 -9.93
C TYR A 10 -21.81 6.02 -9.28
N HIS A 11 -20.93 5.20 -8.66
CA HIS A 11 -19.78 5.70 -7.93
C HIS A 11 -18.53 5.82 -8.81
N HIS A 12 -17.75 6.83 -8.56
CA HIS A 12 -16.35 6.96 -9.02
C HIS A 12 -15.44 6.33 -8.00
N ALA A 13 -14.61 5.38 -8.43
CA ALA A 13 -13.64 4.73 -7.54
C ALA A 13 -12.40 5.61 -7.37
N VAL A 14 -12.20 6.17 -6.16
CA VAL A 14 -11.10 7.08 -5.85
C VAL A 14 -9.95 6.29 -5.21
N TRP A 15 -8.77 6.35 -5.82
CA TRP A 15 -7.58 5.59 -5.45
C TRP A 15 -6.44 6.51 -5.01
N PRO A 16 -6.40 6.91 -3.71
CA PRO A 16 -5.31 7.73 -3.17
C PRO A 16 -4.06 6.88 -2.97
N SER A 17 -2.95 7.28 -3.60
CA SER A 17 -1.71 6.52 -3.58
C SER A 17 -0.53 7.36 -4.06
N THR A 18 0.66 6.95 -3.70
CA THR A 18 1.88 7.47 -4.31
C THR A 18 2.25 6.76 -5.61
N GLY A 19 1.45 5.76 -6.05
CA GLY A 19 1.68 5.18 -7.39
C GLY A 19 1.06 3.82 -7.66
N ASN A 20 1.57 2.73 -7.08
CA ASN A 20 1.19 1.37 -7.49
C ASN A 20 -0.28 1.03 -7.20
N TYR A 21 -0.78 1.47 -6.04
CA TYR A 21 -2.17 1.21 -5.66
C TYR A 21 -3.16 1.93 -6.57
N CYS A 22 -2.94 3.21 -6.92
CA CYS A 22 -3.82 3.93 -7.84
C CYS A 22 -3.76 3.35 -9.26
N ARG A 23 -2.60 2.82 -9.70
CA ARG A 23 -2.49 2.11 -10.98
C ARG A 23 -3.32 0.83 -10.98
N GLY A 24 -3.14 -0.02 -9.96
CA GLY A 24 -3.95 -1.23 -9.80
C GLY A 24 -5.44 -0.94 -9.69
N GLY A 25 -5.81 0.09 -8.93
CA GLY A 25 -7.18 0.56 -8.76
C GLY A 25 -7.80 1.03 -10.08
N ALA A 26 -7.10 1.88 -10.83
CA ALA A 26 -7.56 2.35 -12.15
C ALA A 26 -7.75 1.19 -13.15
N PHE A 27 -6.83 0.22 -13.14
CA PHE A 27 -6.96 -0.97 -13.98
C PHE A 27 -8.20 -1.79 -13.63
N ASN A 28 -8.41 -2.08 -12.34
CA ASN A 28 -9.59 -2.82 -11.88
C ASN A 28 -10.88 -2.05 -12.14
N SER A 29 -10.89 -0.73 -11.96
CA SER A 29 -12.04 0.10 -12.28
C SER A 29 -12.41 -0.01 -13.76
N LYS A 30 -11.42 0.01 -14.66
CA LYS A 30 -11.65 -0.16 -16.10
C LYS A 30 -12.22 -1.54 -16.43
N LEU A 31 -11.75 -2.61 -15.78
CA LEU A 31 -12.32 -3.96 -15.95
C LEU A 31 -13.79 -4.03 -15.51
N LEU A 32 -14.17 -3.24 -14.51
CA LEU A 32 -15.54 -3.15 -13.98
C LEU A 32 -16.41 -2.12 -14.71
N ALA A 33 -15.89 -1.49 -15.78
CA ALA A 33 -16.53 -0.38 -16.47
C ALA A 33 -16.94 0.78 -15.55
N CYS A 34 -16.15 1.03 -14.51
CA CYS A 34 -16.34 2.07 -13.52
C CYS A 34 -15.37 3.23 -13.74
N GLU A 35 -15.83 4.45 -13.57
CA GLU A 35 -14.96 5.63 -13.60
C GLU A 35 -14.01 5.61 -12.40
N SER A 36 -12.74 5.95 -12.64
CA SER A 36 -11.71 6.00 -11.61
C SER A 36 -11.07 7.37 -11.48
N VAL A 37 -10.75 7.74 -10.23
CA VAL A 37 -9.99 8.95 -9.90
C VAL A 37 -8.69 8.51 -9.22
N ALA A 38 -7.56 8.71 -9.88
CA ALA A 38 -6.24 8.45 -9.33
C ALA A 38 -5.71 9.74 -8.68
N ILE A 39 -5.29 9.66 -7.41
CA ILE A 39 -4.67 10.79 -6.69
C ILE A 39 -3.23 10.40 -6.35
N LEU A 40 -2.26 11.18 -6.80
CA LEU A 40 -0.84 10.92 -6.54
C LEU A 40 -0.03 12.23 -6.52
N PRO A 41 1.16 12.24 -5.85
CA PRO A 41 2.02 13.42 -5.84
C PRO A 41 2.52 13.78 -7.24
N GLN A 42 2.70 15.07 -7.48
CA GLN A 42 3.11 15.59 -8.80
C GLN A 42 4.55 15.20 -9.20
N ASP A 43 5.42 14.96 -8.19
CA ASP A 43 6.85 14.65 -8.42
C ASP A 43 7.10 13.15 -8.69
N MET A 44 6.04 12.37 -8.89
CA MET A 44 6.14 10.97 -9.28
C MET A 44 6.67 10.83 -10.72
N SER A 45 7.18 9.65 -11.07
CA SER A 45 7.76 9.39 -12.38
C SER A 45 6.77 9.65 -13.52
N ARG A 46 7.30 10.16 -14.64
CA ARG A 46 6.51 10.45 -15.83
C ARG A 46 5.78 9.21 -16.35
N GLU A 47 6.43 8.06 -16.31
CA GLU A 47 5.87 6.78 -16.75
C GLU A 47 4.59 6.43 -16.00
N ARG A 48 4.48 6.76 -14.69
CA ARG A 48 3.26 6.54 -13.90
C ARG A 48 2.12 7.39 -14.41
N PHE A 49 2.37 8.67 -14.66
CA PHE A 49 1.36 9.57 -15.20
C PHE A 49 0.92 9.16 -16.61
N ASP A 50 1.86 8.82 -17.49
CA ASP A 50 1.54 8.43 -18.87
C ASP A 50 0.73 7.13 -18.92
N TRP A 51 1.05 6.16 -18.04
CA TRP A 51 0.27 4.95 -17.91
C TRP A 51 -1.14 5.23 -17.39
N LEU A 52 -1.28 6.04 -16.33
CA LEU A 52 -2.59 6.41 -15.77
C LEU A 52 -3.46 7.15 -16.77
N LYS A 53 -2.89 8.07 -17.58
CA LYS A 53 -3.63 8.75 -18.64
C LYS A 53 -4.27 7.81 -19.65
N SER A 54 -3.73 6.62 -19.81
CA SER A 54 -4.26 5.62 -20.75
C SER A 54 -5.46 4.85 -20.21
N ILE A 55 -5.68 4.83 -18.89
CA ILE A 55 -6.72 3.98 -18.28
C ILE A 55 -7.58 4.65 -17.21
N ALA A 56 -7.08 5.64 -16.48
CA ALA A 56 -7.85 6.33 -15.44
C ALA A 56 -8.85 7.32 -16.07
N GLY A 57 -10.01 7.49 -15.44
CA GLY A 57 -10.99 8.50 -15.83
C GLY A 57 -10.51 9.90 -15.50
N GLN A 58 -9.96 10.08 -14.30
CA GLN A 58 -9.39 11.34 -13.83
C GLN A 58 -8.07 11.13 -13.10
N ILE A 59 -7.15 12.07 -13.23
CA ILE A 59 -5.90 12.12 -12.46
C ILE A 59 -5.83 13.44 -11.72
N ILE A 60 -5.59 13.38 -10.41
CA ILE A 60 -5.38 14.54 -9.56
C ILE A 60 -3.94 14.47 -9.03
N ALA A 61 -3.11 15.42 -9.44
CA ALA A 61 -1.76 15.58 -8.93
C ALA A 61 -1.79 16.48 -7.68
N THR A 62 -1.24 15.97 -6.57
CA THR A 62 -1.07 16.75 -5.33
C THR A 62 0.35 17.28 -5.23
N PRO A 63 0.59 18.40 -4.50
CA PRO A 63 1.95 18.92 -4.32
C PRO A 63 2.88 17.91 -3.62
N GLY A 64 4.14 17.88 -4.04
CA GLY A 64 5.22 17.16 -3.36
C GLY A 64 5.61 15.82 -3.98
N CYS A 65 6.40 15.06 -3.21
CA CYS A 65 7.03 13.81 -3.61
C CYS A 65 6.37 12.58 -2.94
N GLU A 66 7.03 11.42 -3.03
CA GLU A 66 6.54 10.13 -2.51
C GLU A 66 6.05 10.20 -1.05
N SER A 67 6.79 10.90 -0.19
CA SER A 67 6.45 10.98 1.24
C SER A 67 5.32 11.97 1.59
N ASN A 68 4.76 12.70 0.60
CA ASN A 68 3.71 13.70 0.81
C ASN A 68 2.30 13.09 0.79
N VAL A 69 2.03 12.18 1.71
CA VAL A 69 0.74 11.48 1.82
C VAL A 69 -0.34 12.38 2.44
N LYS A 70 0.04 13.35 3.26
CA LYS A 70 -0.93 14.28 3.87
C LYS A 70 -1.74 15.03 2.81
N GLU A 71 -1.10 15.54 1.78
CA GLU A 71 -1.74 16.28 0.68
C GLU A 71 -2.72 15.39 -0.09
N ILE A 72 -2.40 14.09 -0.22
CA ILE A 72 -3.30 13.09 -0.78
C ILE A 72 -4.54 12.93 0.12
N PHE A 73 -4.34 12.80 1.43
CA PHE A 73 -5.46 12.70 2.38
C PHE A 73 -6.34 13.95 2.39
N ASP A 74 -5.75 15.13 2.42
CA ASP A 74 -6.51 16.38 2.38
C ASP A 74 -7.42 16.41 1.13
N LYS A 75 -6.90 15.98 -0.02
CA LYS A 75 -7.69 15.90 -1.25
C LYS A 75 -8.78 14.82 -1.19
N THR A 76 -8.54 13.69 -0.55
CA THR A 76 -9.57 12.67 -0.36
C THR A 76 -10.70 13.15 0.55
N TRP A 77 -10.39 13.92 1.61
CA TRP A 77 -11.40 14.52 2.48
C TRP A 77 -12.28 15.54 1.75
N GLU A 78 -11.68 16.28 0.83
CA GLU A 78 -12.44 17.19 -0.04
C GLU A 78 -13.41 16.43 -0.93
N LEU A 79 -12.92 15.39 -1.63
CA LEU A 79 -13.73 14.58 -2.53
C LEU A 79 -14.82 13.78 -1.82
N LYS A 80 -14.58 13.35 -0.59
CA LYS A 80 -15.56 12.59 0.22
C LYS A 80 -16.86 13.36 0.48
N LYS A 81 -16.89 14.67 0.27
CA LYS A 81 -18.11 15.48 0.38
C LYS A 81 -19.11 15.21 -0.76
N ASP A 82 -18.61 14.66 -1.86
CA ASP A 82 -19.43 14.22 -2.99
C ASP A 82 -19.81 12.74 -2.79
N PRO A 83 -21.12 12.42 -2.65
CA PRO A 83 -21.56 11.05 -2.39
C PRO A 83 -21.26 10.06 -3.54
N THR A 84 -20.95 10.57 -4.74
CA THR A 84 -20.55 9.72 -5.85
C THR A 84 -19.07 9.28 -5.76
N MET A 85 -18.27 9.93 -4.92
CA MET A 85 -16.84 9.62 -4.74
C MET A 85 -16.62 8.57 -3.66
N MET A 86 -16.35 7.34 -4.06
CA MET A 86 -16.05 6.24 -3.14
C MET A 86 -14.52 6.14 -2.94
N ILE A 87 -14.05 6.49 -1.75
CA ILE A 87 -12.62 6.50 -1.42
C ILE A 87 -12.16 5.11 -0.97
N PHE A 88 -11.19 4.56 -1.69
CA PHE A 88 -10.50 3.32 -1.32
C PHE A 88 -9.13 3.66 -0.71
N ASN A 89 -9.06 3.75 0.62
CA ASN A 89 -7.86 4.19 1.34
C ASN A 89 -6.99 3.00 1.76
N GLN A 90 -5.88 2.76 1.06
CA GLN A 90 -4.96 1.65 1.34
C GLN A 90 -4.34 1.67 2.76
N PHE A 91 -4.30 2.83 3.41
CA PHE A 91 -3.67 2.98 4.73
C PHE A 91 -4.61 2.62 5.89
N ALA A 92 -5.91 2.47 5.63
CA ALA A 92 -6.94 2.20 6.62
C ALA A 92 -7.89 1.05 6.25
N GLU A 93 -7.96 0.67 4.98
CA GLU A 93 -8.85 -0.39 4.51
C GLU A 93 -8.28 -1.78 4.83
N MET A 94 -9.06 -2.61 5.53
CA MET A 94 -8.65 -3.97 5.91
C MET A 94 -8.44 -4.91 4.72
N GLY A 95 -8.96 -4.59 3.54
CA GLY A 95 -8.73 -5.37 2.31
C GLY A 95 -7.25 -5.48 1.95
N ASN A 96 -6.46 -4.44 2.20
CA ASN A 96 -5.02 -4.43 1.97
C ASN A 96 -4.28 -5.46 2.86
N PRO A 97 -4.32 -5.37 4.20
CA PRO A 97 -3.64 -6.35 5.05
C PRO A 97 -4.21 -7.77 4.90
N LEU A 98 -5.52 -7.93 4.75
CA LEU A 98 -6.15 -9.24 4.58
C LEU A 98 -5.67 -9.95 3.31
N TRP A 99 -5.48 -9.22 2.20
CA TRP A 99 -4.91 -9.80 0.98
C TRP A 99 -3.49 -10.31 1.23
N HIS A 100 -2.63 -9.48 1.81
CA HIS A 100 -1.25 -9.87 2.07
C HIS A 100 -1.14 -11.01 3.09
N TYR A 101 -1.97 -11.00 4.12
CA TYR A 101 -2.05 -12.10 5.08
C TYR A 101 -2.46 -13.40 4.39
N ASN A 102 -3.60 -13.41 3.68
CA ASN A 102 -4.22 -14.63 3.15
C ASN A 102 -3.61 -15.11 1.82
N VAL A 103 -2.92 -14.27 1.07
CA VAL A 103 -2.35 -14.63 -0.24
C VAL A 103 -0.83 -14.57 -0.20
N THR A 104 -0.26 -13.39 0.06
CA THR A 104 1.20 -13.21 0.02
C THR A 104 1.91 -14.03 1.09
N GLY A 105 1.38 -14.04 2.31
CA GLY A 105 1.95 -14.79 3.43
C GLY A 105 1.95 -16.30 3.17
N TYR A 106 0.82 -16.84 2.69
CA TYR A 106 0.74 -18.26 2.32
C TYR A 106 1.67 -18.59 1.16
N ALA A 107 1.71 -17.76 0.10
CA ALA A 107 2.60 -18.01 -1.03
C ALA A 107 4.08 -18.03 -0.62
N LEU A 108 4.51 -17.14 0.28
CA LEU A 108 5.88 -17.13 0.82
C LEU A 108 6.16 -18.38 1.68
N ALA A 109 5.22 -18.79 2.51
CA ALA A 109 5.35 -20.00 3.32
C ALA A 109 5.45 -21.24 2.44
N ASP A 110 4.57 -21.37 1.44
CA ASP A 110 4.56 -22.52 0.53
C ASP A 110 5.83 -22.55 -0.33
N LEU A 111 6.31 -21.40 -0.80
CA LEU A 111 7.58 -21.30 -1.51
C LEU A 111 8.75 -21.76 -0.63
N PHE A 112 8.82 -21.29 0.62
CA PHE A 112 9.87 -21.71 1.54
C PHE A 112 9.83 -23.24 1.77
N GLU A 113 8.64 -23.81 2.04
CA GLU A 113 8.49 -25.26 2.23
C GLU A 113 8.93 -26.06 1.00
N ALA A 114 8.68 -25.53 -0.20
CA ALA A 114 9.05 -26.19 -1.46
C ALA A 114 10.57 -26.20 -1.73
N ILE A 115 11.32 -25.18 -1.26
CA ILE A 115 12.74 -25.02 -1.59
C ILE A 115 13.68 -25.29 -0.42
N LYS A 116 13.19 -25.37 0.83
CA LYS A 116 14.02 -25.57 2.01
C LYS A 116 14.75 -26.92 1.98
N LYS A 117 15.96 -26.94 2.48
CA LYS A 117 16.75 -28.17 2.70
C LYS A 117 16.52 -28.71 4.12
N PRO A 118 16.79 -29.99 4.37
CA PRO A 118 16.73 -30.54 5.73
C PRO A 118 17.54 -29.71 6.72
N GLY A 119 16.94 -29.41 7.87
CA GLY A 119 17.56 -28.59 8.93
C GLY A 119 17.51 -27.07 8.74
N GLN A 120 16.97 -26.57 7.63
CA GLN A 120 16.77 -25.13 7.45
C GLN A 120 15.46 -24.66 8.08
N ASN A 121 15.51 -23.49 8.74
CA ASN A 121 14.37 -22.80 9.32
C ASN A 121 14.12 -21.48 8.57
N PHE A 122 12.88 -21.05 8.49
CA PHE A 122 12.53 -19.72 8.00
C PHE A 122 12.87 -18.69 9.08
N ALA A 123 14.12 -18.19 9.04
CA ALA A 123 14.68 -17.38 10.13
C ALA A 123 14.08 -15.96 10.18
N GLY A 124 13.76 -15.37 9.05
CA GLY A 124 13.24 -14.00 9.00
C GLY A 124 12.71 -13.60 7.64
N ALA A 125 11.93 -12.53 7.62
CA ALA A 125 11.47 -11.84 6.42
C ALA A 125 11.71 -10.33 6.57
N CYS A 126 12.05 -9.68 5.46
CA CYS A 126 12.20 -8.23 5.40
C CYS A 126 11.26 -7.69 4.33
N PHE A 127 10.40 -6.76 4.72
CA PHE A 127 9.49 -6.07 3.80
C PHE A 127 9.75 -4.57 3.84
N THR A 128 9.69 -3.91 2.69
CA THR A 128 9.62 -2.45 2.64
C THR A 128 8.18 -2.01 2.81
N SER A 129 7.96 -0.91 3.50
CA SER A 129 6.61 -0.46 3.85
C SER A 129 6.32 0.96 3.34
N GLY A 130 5.24 1.08 2.58
CA GLY A 130 4.47 2.30 2.40
C GLY A 130 3.17 2.17 3.20
N SER A 131 2.13 1.56 2.62
CA SER A 131 0.83 1.33 3.30
C SER A 131 0.83 0.20 4.34
N ALA A 132 1.95 -0.46 4.60
CA ALA A 132 2.13 -1.58 5.52
C ALA A 132 1.41 -2.90 5.13
N GLY A 133 0.81 -3.00 3.96
CA GLY A 133 0.09 -4.20 3.56
C GLY A 133 0.94 -5.47 3.64
N THR A 134 2.17 -5.43 3.11
CA THR A 134 3.09 -6.59 3.12
C THR A 134 3.53 -7.03 4.51
N MET A 135 3.50 -6.13 5.51
CA MET A 135 3.80 -6.48 6.90
C MET A 135 2.81 -7.52 7.44
N SER A 136 1.57 -7.53 6.95
CA SER A 136 0.57 -8.54 7.33
C SER A 136 0.88 -9.94 6.77
N ALA A 137 1.64 -10.06 5.68
CA ALA A 137 2.22 -11.34 5.30
C ALA A 137 3.21 -11.84 6.37
N GLY A 138 3.97 -10.93 6.97
CA GLY A 138 4.84 -11.22 8.11
C GLY A 138 4.07 -11.69 9.35
N ASP A 139 2.87 -11.16 9.60
CA ASP A 139 2.00 -11.61 10.70
C ASP A 139 1.65 -13.10 10.52
N LEU A 140 1.23 -13.52 9.32
CA LEU A 140 0.99 -14.94 9.03
C LEU A 140 2.27 -15.78 9.18
N LEU A 141 3.41 -15.28 8.66
CA LEU A 141 4.66 -16.01 8.75
C LEU A 141 5.09 -16.23 10.20
N LYS A 142 4.87 -15.26 11.11
CA LYS A 142 5.13 -15.43 12.54
C LYS A 142 4.19 -16.43 13.21
N GLU A 143 2.96 -16.53 12.80
CA GLU A 143 2.04 -17.57 13.29
C GLU A 143 2.48 -18.97 12.89
N ARG A 144 2.93 -19.14 11.64
CA ARG A 144 3.43 -20.43 11.13
C ARG A 144 4.83 -20.78 11.63
N TYR A 145 5.68 -19.77 11.81
CA TYR A 145 7.08 -19.90 12.23
C TYR A 145 7.35 -18.99 13.43
N PRO A 146 7.02 -19.42 14.67
CA PRO A 146 7.06 -18.55 15.87
C PRO A 146 8.44 -17.93 16.18
N HIS A 147 9.52 -18.48 15.67
CA HIS A 147 10.89 -17.95 15.82
C HIS A 147 11.29 -16.96 14.72
N LEU A 148 10.45 -16.79 13.69
CA LEU A 148 10.74 -15.88 12.58
C LEU A 148 10.86 -14.44 13.08
N LYS A 149 11.87 -13.72 12.57
CA LYS A 149 12.05 -12.29 12.79
C LYS A 149 11.55 -11.49 11.61
N LEU A 150 10.81 -10.40 11.89
CA LEU A 150 10.23 -9.53 10.88
C LEU A 150 10.93 -8.18 10.89
N ALA A 151 11.54 -7.82 9.78
CA ALA A 151 12.14 -6.51 9.56
C ALA A 151 11.28 -5.65 8.62
N VAL A 152 11.21 -4.35 8.90
CA VAL A 152 10.71 -3.34 7.97
C VAL A 152 11.85 -2.52 7.41
N GLY A 153 11.92 -2.41 6.07
CA GLY A 153 12.86 -1.53 5.37
C GLY A 153 12.22 -0.16 5.13
N GLU A 154 12.94 0.89 5.45
CA GLU A 154 12.51 2.28 5.29
C GLU A 154 13.44 3.06 4.36
N ALA A 155 13.02 4.23 3.88
CA ALA A 155 13.90 5.15 3.18
C ALA A 155 14.78 5.88 4.19
N LEU A 156 16.10 5.94 3.95
CA LEU A 156 17.05 6.61 4.84
C LEU A 156 16.67 8.07 5.17
N GLN A 157 16.05 8.78 4.23
CA GLN A 157 15.60 10.16 4.44
C GLN A 157 14.28 10.25 5.21
N CYS A 158 13.53 9.16 5.29
CA CYS A 158 12.22 9.09 5.95
C CYS A 158 12.08 7.81 6.81
N PRO A 159 12.99 7.59 7.79
CA PRO A 159 12.96 6.42 8.66
C PRO A 159 11.92 6.62 9.77
N THR A 160 10.65 6.57 9.42
CA THR A 160 9.54 6.94 10.30
C THR A 160 9.45 6.05 11.55
N ILE A 161 9.65 4.74 11.39
CA ILE A 161 9.60 3.78 12.51
C ILE A 161 10.92 3.79 13.29
N LEU A 162 12.06 3.82 12.60
CA LEU A 162 13.38 3.74 13.22
C LEU A 162 13.71 5.01 14.02
N ASP A 163 13.52 6.20 13.45
CA ASP A 163 14.00 7.47 13.98
C ASP A 163 12.98 8.62 13.97
N ASN A 164 11.68 8.35 13.76
CA ASN A 164 10.65 9.38 13.55
C ASN A 164 11.00 10.36 12.42
N GLY A 165 11.65 9.87 11.36
CA GLY A 165 12.09 10.65 10.23
C GLY A 165 10.96 11.07 9.31
N PHE A 166 11.07 12.29 8.73
CA PHE A 166 10.02 12.90 7.89
C PHE A 166 10.59 13.56 6.62
N GLY A 167 11.77 13.19 6.19
CA GLY A 167 12.40 13.75 5.00
C GLY A 167 11.71 13.37 3.70
N GLY A 168 11.86 14.22 2.68
CA GLY A 168 11.45 13.89 1.32
C GLY A 168 12.47 12.95 0.66
N HIS A 169 11.99 12.00 -0.14
CA HIS A 169 12.82 11.06 -0.89
C HIS A 169 12.17 10.70 -2.23
N ARG A 170 12.88 9.91 -3.05
CA ARG A 170 12.44 9.50 -4.38
C ARG A 170 12.33 7.98 -4.55
N ILE A 171 12.29 7.23 -3.45
CA ILE A 171 12.07 5.79 -3.49
C ILE A 171 10.56 5.57 -3.55
N GLU A 172 10.05 5.23 -4.72
CA GLU A 172 8.62 5.10 -4.96
C GLU A 172 8.04 3.85 -4.28
N GLY A 173 6.99 4.04 -3.47
CA GLY A 173 6.23 2.97 -2.81
C GLY A 173 6.57 2.71 -1.35
N ILE A 174 7.45 3.50 -0.73
CA ILE A 174 7.79 3.40 0.69
C ILE A 174 7.97 4.78 1.32
N GLY A 175 7.95 4.87 2.66
CA GLY A 175 8.33 6.07 3.39
C GLY A 175 7.28 7.19 3.38
N ASP A 176 6.15 6.99 4.03
CA ASP A 176 4.96 7.85 3.96
C ASP A 176 4.82 8.86 5.11
N LYS A 177 5.86 9.13 5.88
CA LYS A 177 5.87 10.08 7.02
C LYS A 177 4.84 9.77 8.12
N HIS A 178 4.27 8.59 8.14
CA HIS A 178 3.37 8.12 9.20
C HIS A 178 3.37 6.59 9.25
N ILE A 179 2.94 6.07 10.39
CA ILE A 179 2.71 4.63 10.55
C ILE A 179 1.26 4.36 10.15
N PRO A 180 1.00 3.58 9.08
CA PRO A 180 -0.36 3.26 8.66
C PRO A 180 -1.15 2.58 9.77
N TRP A 181 -2.43 2.92 9.90
CA TRP A 181 -3.29 2.35 10.93
C TRP A 181 -3.39 0.80 10.87
N ILE A 182 -3.25 0.24 9.68
CA ILE A 182 -3.29 -1.21 9.46
C ILE A 182 -1.99 -1.93 9.84
N HIS A 183 -0.92 -1.21 10.22
CA HIS A 183 0.37 -1.80 10.57
C HIS A 183 0.36 -2.39 11.98
N ASN A 184 0.51 -3.68 12.10
CA ASN A 184 0.74 -4.36 13.38
C ASN A 184 2.20 -4.17 13.84
N VAL A 185 2.52 -2.98 14.34
CA VAL A 185 3.90 -2.61 14.76
C VAL A 185 4.45 -3.56 15.83
N LYS A 186 3.59 -4.12 16.66
CA LYS A 186 3.98 -5.07 17.72
C LYS A 186 4.70 -6.30 17.19
N ASN A 187 4.40 -6.71 15.97
CA ASN A 187 5.03 -7.86 15.33
C ASN A 187 6.34 -7.52 14.59
N THR A 188 6.67 -6.23 14.43
CA THR A 188 7.93 -5.80 13.81
C THR A 188 9.07 -5.91 14.81
N ASP A 189 10.07 -6.78 14.53
CA ASP A 189 11.22 -6.99 15.42
C ASP A 189 12.35 -5.99 15.12
N MET A 190 12.42 -5.44 13.92
CA MET A 190 13.53 -4.59 13.47
C MET A 190 13.04 -3.58 12.43
N ALA A 191 13.55 -2.36 12.50
CA ALA A 191 13.46 -1.36 11.43
C ALA A 191 14.87 -1.08 10.88
N ILE A 192 14.99 -0.94 9.57
CA ILE A 192 16.24 -0.75 8.83
C ILE A 192 16.04 0.40 7.84
N ALA A 193 16.91 1.42 7.86
CA ALA A 193 16.92 2.52 6.91
C ALA A 193 18.21 2.55 6.06
#